data_631b332b5633ee9efa452672cb03dceb
#
_entry.id   631b332b5633ee9efa452672cb03dceb
#
_cell.length_a   1.000
_cell.length_b   1.000
_cell.length_c   1.000
_cell.angle_alpha   90.00
_cell.angle_beta   90.00
_cell.angle_gamma   90.00
#
_symmetry.space_group_name_H-M   'P 1'
#
loop_
_entity.id
_entity.type
_entity.pdbx_description
1 polymer ?
#
loop_
_entity_poly.entity_id
_entity_poly.type
_entity_poly.pdbx_seq_one_letter_code
_entity_poly.pdbx_strand_id
1 'polypeptide(L)'
;MSHAKKFLSDPRISEAKKLIAEALKEHRQGIIDIADGDPSCRQDYEDSLAVISQKRGQKPLFPYIASGIGNGALVELDDGSVKYDFIGNIGVYGWGHSDEDLVLAAVDAALTDVAIQGHLQPGKEYLSFLKVITKVSGFDHCVMTTSGALACENALKLAFAKKTSASRVLAFEKCFMGRTLATTQISDIGSCKDILPNTLDVDYIPFYNHNDPEKSTNDAINAIEGHIAANPGAYAALCVELVQGNGGIYPGTHDFFSAVMAIAKKHDIAVVIDEVQTFGRTPQIFAFQHFGLEEYADIVTFGKFSQVCGTLFNEYYRPPPRLISQTFASSATALAVGKVIIEKLVSGDFLGEDGKISLYHKHFVKNLEVLSERYPGTISGPYGLGGMVAFTYRAGDKEATTSFVEKLYDAGVIAFTAGGTPKRVRFLLPVGVITVEDIDAVVEIIEKTLIIDN
;
A
#
# COMPACT_ATOMS: atom_id res chain seq x y z
N MET A 1 -32.77 12.72 22.95
CA MET A 1 -31.49 12.04 22.59
C MET A 1 -31.81 10.58 22.29
N SER A 2 -31.29 10.01 21.18
CA SER A 2 -31.52 8.59 20.82
C SER A 2 -30.83 7.65 21.85
N HIS A 3 -31.28 6.37 21.92
CA HIS A 3 -30.64 5.38 22.79
C HIS A 3 -29.15 5.22 22.51
N ALA A 4 -28.75 5.16 21.24
CA ALA A 4 -27.36 5.09 20.85
C ALA A 4 -26.55 6.30 21.33
N LYS A 5 -27.08 7.52 21.20
CA LYS A 5 -26.40 8.73 21.73
C LYS A 5 -26.26 8.71 23.22
N LYS A 6 -27.30 8.23 23.97
CA LYS A 6 -27.22 8.08 25.42
C LYS A 6 -26.15 7.06 25.80
N PHE A 7 -26.12 5.92 25.16
CA PHE A 7 -25.13 4.86 25.41
C PHE A 7 -23.71 5.38 25.17
N LEU A 8 -23.41 5.92 23.96
CA LEU A 8 -22.08 6.38 23.61
C LEU A 8 -21.59 7.60 24.43
N SER A 9 -22.50 8.33 25.06
CA SER A 9 -22.18 9.43 26.00
C SER A 9 -22.20 9.03 27.49
N ASP A 10 -22.32 7.74 27.79
CA ASP A 10 -22.27 7.26 29.20
C ASP A 10 -20.86 7.52 29.77
N PRO A 11 -20.77 8.15 30.97
CA PRO A 11 -19.48 8.45 31.59
C PRO A 11 -18.58 7.21 31.79
N ARG A 12 -19.17 6.04 31.99
CA ARG A 12 -18.43 4.78 32.15
C ARG A 12 -17.67 4.39 30.91
N ILE A 13 -18.17 4.72 29.69
CA ILE A 13 -17.46 4.49 28.42
C ILE A 13 -16.24 5.39 28.33
N SER A 14 -16.40 6.67 28.70
CA SER A 14 -15.25 7.61 28.73
C SER A 14 -14.17 7.16 29.71
N GLU A 15 -14.57 6.69 30.89
CA GLU A 15 -13.64 6.16 31.89
C GLU A 15 -12.95 4.89 31.42
N ALA A 16 -13.68 3.95 30.82
CA ALA A 16 -13.09 2.73 30.23
C ALA A 16 -12.05 3.04 29.15
N LYS A 17 -12.33 4.01 28.27
CA LYS A 17 -11.37 4.45 27.24
C LYS A 17 -10.11 5.05 27.85
N LYS A 18 -10.25 5.86 28.90
CA LYS A 18 -9.10 6.42 29.62
C LYS A 18 -8.22 5.32 30.22
N LEU A 19 -8.83 4.32 30.87
CA LEU A 19 -8.10 3.17 31.43
C LEU A 19 -7.39 2.36 30.32
N ILE A 20 -8.03 2.17 29.16
CA ILE A 20 -7.40 1.50 28.01
C ILE A 20 -6.19 2.31 27.51
N ALA A 21 -6.32 3.63 27.35
CA ALA A 21 -5.23 4.50 26.92
C ALA A 21 -4.05 4.49 27.92
N GLU A 22 -4.33 4.55 29.22
CA GLU A 22 -3.32 4.47 30.27
C GLU A 22 -2.56 3.13 30.24
N ALA A 23 -3.28 2.01 30.17
CA ALA A 23 -2.69 0.67 30.07
C ALA A 23 -1.85 0.51 28.78
N LEU A 24 -2.40 0.95 27.63
CA LEU A 24 -1.68 0.91 26.36
C LEU A 24 -0.37 1.70 26.42
N LYS A 25 -0.41 2.91 26.98
CA LYS A 25 0.76 3.76 27.14
C LYS A 25 1.82 3.11 28.05
N GLU A 26 1.40 2.53 29.18
CA GLU A 26 2.30 1.86 30.12
C GLU A 26 3.03 0.69 29.46
N HIS A 27 2.30 -0.20 28.79
CA HIS A 27 2.89 -1.38 28.18
C HIS A 27 3.75 -1.07 26.95
N ARG A 28 3.37 -0.09 26.12
CA ARG A 28 4.20 0.37 24.99
C ARG A 28 5.57 0.91 25.41
N GLN A 29 5.66 1.59 26.55
CA GLN A 29 6.90 2.19 27.03
C GLN A 29 8.01 1.16 27.30
N GLY A 30 7.66 -0.12 27.44
CA GLY A 30 8.65 -1.21 27.53
C GLY A 30 9.26 -1.62 26.18
N ILE A 31 8.67 -1.21 25.05
CA ILE A 31 9.15 -1.55 23.69
C ILE A 31 9.92 -0.36 23.17
N ILE A 32 11.24 -0.36 23.39
CA ILE A 32 12.12 0.80 23.12
C ILE A 32 13.25 0.51 22.14
N ASP A 33 13.57 -0.77 21.89
CA ASP A 33 14.63 -1.19 21.00
C ASP A 33 14.36 -2.61 20.50
N ILE A 34 15.15 -3.11 19.55
CA ILE A 34 15.13 -4.49 19.11
C ILE A 34 15.48 -5.43 20.28
N ALA A 35 14.83 -6.58 20.31
CA ALA A 35 15.08 -7.62 21.31
C ALA A 35 14.98 -9.02 20.71
N ASP A 36 15.78 -9.94 21.25
CA ASP A 36 15.64 -11.36 20.95
C ASP A 36 14.38 -11.94 21.59
N GLY A 37 13.84 -13.01 20.98
CA GLY A 37 12.70 -13.74 21.53
C GLY A 37 13.02 -14.47 22.83
N ASP A 38 11.99 -14.69 23.64
CA ASP A 38 12.08 -15.49 24.86
C ASP A 38 12.29 -16.98 24.50
N PRO A 39 13.41 -17.61 24.87
CA PRO A 39 13.65 -19.01 24.60
C PRO A 39 12.54 -19.95 25.11
N SER A 40 11.81 -19.55 26.16
CA SER A 40 10.70 -20.35 26.72
C SER A 40 9.46 -20.36 25.82
N CYS A 41 9.28 -19.36 24.98
CA CYS A 41 8.15 -19.23 24.03
C CYS A 41 8.45 -19.88 22.66
N ARG A 42 9.71 -20.23 22.41
CA ARG A 42 10.17 -20.65 21.07
C ARG A 42 9.41 -21.85 20.51
N GLN A 43 9.19 -22.88 21.32
CA GLN A 43 8.52 -24.09 20.85
C GLN A 43 7.07 -23.82 20.49
N ASP A 44 6.33 -23.12 21.34
CA ASP A 44 4.92 -22.74 21.11
C ASP A 44 4.78 -21.86 19.86
N TYR A 45 5.73 -20.96 19.63
CA TYR A 45 5.79 -20.09 18.46
C TYR A 45 6.01 -20.90 17.17
N GLU A 46 6.98 -21.80 17.14
CA GLU A 46 7.25 -22.68 16.00
C GLU A 46 6.05 -23.59 15.70
N ASP A 47 5.40 -24.15 16.73
CA ASP A 47 4.20 -24.97 16.59
C ASP A 47 3.03 -24.15 16.01
N SER A 48 2.85 -22.91 16.45
CA SER A 48 1.83 -21.99 15.90
C SER A 48 2.06 -21.67 14.42
N LEU A 49 3.31 -21.42 14.01
CA LEU A 49 3.68 -21.26 12.60
C LEU A 49 3.41 -22.51 11.76
N ALA A 50 3.69 -23.70 12.34
CA ALA A 50 3.40 -24.98 11.69
C ALA A 50 1.90 -25.18 11.49
N VAL A 51 1.08 -24.86 12.50
CA VAL A 51 -0.40 -24.92 12.42
C VAL A 51 -0.92 -23.95 11.35
N ILE A 52 -0.44 -22.69 11.33
CA ILE A 52 -0.82 -21.72 10.29
C ILE A 52 -0.48 -22.25 8.90
N SER A 53 0.73 -22.76 8.71
CA SER A 53 1.19 -23.33 7.45
C SER A 53 0.32 -24.50 6.98
N GLN A 54 0.01 -25.42 7.90
CA GLN A 54 -0.86 -26.57 7.63
C GLN A 54 -2.30 -26.14 7.26
N LYS A 55 -2.88 -25.22 8.05
CA LYS A 55 -4.29 -24.81 7.84
C LYS A 55 -4.48 -23.93 6.62
N ARG A 56 -3.47 -23.14 6.26
CA ARG A 56 -3.49 -22.34 5.02
C ARG A 56 -3.10 -23.13 3.76
N GLY A 57 -2.53 -24.31 3.90
CA GLY A 57 -1.98 -25.08 2.79
C GLY A 57 -0.67 -24.55 2.22
N GLN A 58 -0.07 -23.54 2.85
CA GLN A 58 1.22 -22.96 2.46
C GLN A 58 1.87 -22.20 3.61
N LYS A 59 3.20 -22.12 3.61
CA LYS A 59 3.96 -21.33 4.60
C LYS A 59 3.61 -19.82 4.51
N PRO A 60 3.65 -19.10 5.63
CA PRO A 60 3.67 -17.63 5.60
C PRO A 60 4.83 -17.11 4.76
N LEU A 61 4.69 -15.90 4.19
CA LEU A 61 5.77 -15.24 3.45
C LEU A 61 6.95 -14.90 4.35
N PHE A 62 6.66 -14.49 5.58
CA PHE A 62 7.62 -14.36 6.67
C PHE A 62 7.25 -15.29 7.81
N PRO A 63 8.24 -15.88 8.48
CA PRO A 63 8.00 -16.80 9.58
C PRO A 63 7.76 -16.03 10.89
N TYR A 64 6.77 -15.12 10.93
CA TYR A 64 6.45 -14.41 12.16
C TYR A 64 4.95 -14.29 12.45
N ILE A 65 4.63 -14.27 13.73
CA ILE A 65 3.31 -13.99 14.29
C ILE A 65 3.47 -12.73 15.16
N ALA A 66 2.71 -11.68 14.87
CA ALA A 66 2.72 -10.48 15.72
C ALA A 66 1.98 -10.75 17.04
N SER A 67 2.48 -10.25 18.17
CA SER A 67 1.77 -10.28 19.44
C SER A 67 0.51 -9.41 19.45
N GLY A 68 0.46 -8.43 18.53
CA GLY A 68 -0.60 -7.45 18.41
C GLY A 68 -0.27 -6.11 19.10
N ILE A 69 0.91 -6.00 19.71
CA ILE A 69 1.39 -4.76 20.33
C ILE A 69 2.71 -4.30 19.72
N GLY A 70 3.01 -3.01 19.87
CA GLY A 70 4.26 -2.40 19.43
C GLY A 70 4.36 -0.95 19.88
N ASN A 71 5.41 -0.27 19.46
CA ASN A 71 5.60 1.15 19.77
C ASN A 71 6.21 1.89 18.58
N GLY A 72 5.43 2.70 17.91
CA GLY A 72 5.90 3.41 16.71
C GLY A 72 6.30 2.46 15.60
N ALA A 73 7.55 2.50 15.17
CA ALA A 73 8.11 1.63 14.14
C ALA A 73 8.50 0.23 14.66
N LEU A 74 8.47 -0.01 15.96
CA LEU A 74 8.79 -1.29 16.58
C LEU A 74 7.53 -2.15 16.74
N VAL A 75 7.65 -3.44 16.39
CA VAL A 75 6.62 -4.47 16.60
C VAL A 75 7.16 -5.58 17.48
N GLU A 76 6.36 -6.02 18.45
CA GLU A 76 6.62 -7.22 19.21
C GLU A 76 6.01 -8.43 18.50
N LEU A 77 6.75 -9.53 18.41
CA LEU A 77 6.26 -10.81 17.92
C LEU A 77 5.80 -11.70 19.08
N ASP A 78 5.06 -12.73 18.76
CA ASP A 78 4.44 -13.63 19.76
C ASP A 78 5.44 -14.46 20.58
N ASP A 79 6.72 -14.51 20.14
CA ASP A 79 7.84 -15.05 20.90
C ASP A 79 8.54 -14.03 21.82
N GLY A 80 8.02 -12.80 21.89
CA GLY A 80 8.60 -11.69 22.65
C GLY A 80 9.74 -10.95 21.95
N SER A 81 10.14 -11.37 20.75
CA SER A 81 11.14 -10.60 19.99
C SER A 81 10.59 -9.27 19.51
N VAL A 82 11.44 -8.24 19.48
CA VAL A 82 11.07 -6.90 19.00
C VAL A 82 11.90 -6.54 17.77
N LYS A 83 11.24 -6.01 16.74
CA LYS A 83 11.90 -5.66 15.47
C LYS A 83 11.39 -4.34 14.93
N TYR A 84 12.23 -3.62 14.19
CA TYR A 84 11.79 -2.51 13.35
C TYR A 84 10.94 -3.03 12.19
N ASP A 85 9.67 -2.62 12.09
CA ASP A 85 8.80 -2.99 10.98
C ASP A 85 8.80 -1.92 9.89
N PHE A 86 9.73 -2.06 8.94
CA PHE A 86 9.89 -1.17 7.79
C PHE A 86 9.13 -1.65 6.55
N ILE A 87 8.22 -2.63 6.72
CA ILE A 87 7.32 -3.08 5.67
C ILE A 87 5.84 -2.92 6.05
N GLY A 88 5.52 -2.85 7.34
CA GLY A 88 4.19 -2.58 7.86
C GLY A 88 3.10 -3.50 7.34
N ASN A 89 3.30 -4.84 7.35
CA ASN A 89 2.38 -5.81 6.75
C ASN A 89 2.08 -5.48 5.27
N ILE A 90 3.13 -5.23 4.49
CA ILE A 90 3.10 -4.76 3.10
C ILE A 90 2.33 -3.43 2.97
N GLY A 91 2.66 -2.50 3.87
CA GLY A 91 2.22 -1.12 3.83
C GLY A 91 0.85 -0.85 4.45
N VAL A 92 0.33 -1.71 5.31
CA VAL A 92 -0.92 -1.46 6.04
C VAL A 92 -0.66 -0.60 7.28
N TYR A 93 0.41 -0.90 8.02
CA TYR A 93 0.75 -0.18 9.26
C TYR A 93 1.61 1.08 9.01
N GLY A 94 1.16 1.95 8.11
CA GLY A 94 1.85 3.21 7.84
C GLY A 94 1.85 4.20 9.01
N TRP A 95 0.99 3.97 10.01
CA TRP A 95 0.96 4.66 11.30
C TRP A 95 1.61 3.83 12.42
N GLY A 96 2.46 2.86 12.07
CA GLY A 96 3.13 1.98 13.02
C GLY A 96 2.19 1.12 13.83
N HIS A 97 2.65 0.74 15.01
CA HIS A 97 1.97 -0.21 15.90
C HIS A 97 1.45 0.48 17.16
N SER A 98 0.25 0.09 17.61
CA SER A 98 -0.37 0.52 18.85
C SER A 98 -0.50 2.04 19.02
N ASP A 99 -0.76 2.79 17.93
CA ASP A 99 -1.08 4.22 18.02
C ASP A 99 -2.36 4.42 18.81
N GLU A 100 -2.30 5.29 19.84
CA GLU A 100 -3.38 5.49 20.80
C GLU A 100 -4.67 5.98 20.13
N ASP A 101 -4.56 6.96 19.21
CA ASP A 101 -5.72 7.51 18.52
C ASP A 101 -6.41 6.46 17.65
N LEU A 102 -5.64 5.59 16.99
CA LEU A 102 -6.16 4.52 16.14
C LEU A 102 -6.84 3.43 17.00
N VAL A 103 -6.22 3.04 18.11
CA VAL A 103 -6.79 2.07 19.06
C VAL A 103 -8.11 2.60 19.64
N LEU A 104 -8.13 3.84 20.11
CA LEU A 104 -9.35 4.44 20.68
C LEU A 104 -10.45 4.63 19.64
N ALA A 105 -10.11 4.97 18.39
CA ALA A 105 -11.09 5.03 17.30
C ALA A 105 -11.70 3.65 17.01
N ALA A 106 -10.89 2.59 17.03
CA ALA A 106 -11.37 1.22 16.87
C ALA A 106 -12.29 0.79 18.02
N VAL A 107 -11.93 1.12 19.27
CA VAL A 107 -12.76 0.86 20.47
C VAL A 107 -14.11 1.56 20.37
N ASP A 108 -14.14 2.84 20.00
CA ASP A 108 -15.39 3.59 19.83
C ASP A 108 -16.31 2.95 18.79
N ALA A 109 -15.75 2.55 17.66
CA ALA A 109 -16.51 1.92 16.59
C ALA A 109 -16.98 0.50 16.96
N ALA A 110 -16.23 -0.23 17.79
CA ALA A 110 -16.60 -1.56 18.27
C ALA A 110 -17.81 -1.55 19.23
N LEU A 111 -18.16 -0.39 19.77
CA LEU A 111 -19.39 -0.21 20.58
C LEU A 111 -20.66 -0.09 19.73
N THR A 112 -20.55 -0.15 18.41
CA THR A 112 -21.67 -0.12 17.46
C THR A 112 -21.71 -1.40 16.63
N ASP A 113 -22.65 -1.51 15.67
CA ASP A 113 -22.67 -2.62 14.72
C ASP A 113 -21.41 -2.59 13.85
N VAL A 114 -20.60 -3.65 13.93
CA VAL A 114 -19.26 -3.67 13.32
C VAL A 114 -19.29 -3.93 11.81
N ALA A 115 -20.19 -4.79 11.35
CA ALA A 115 -20.28 -5.12 9.94
C ALA A 115 -21.07 -4.07 9.16
N ILE A 116 -20.50 -3.56 8.07
CA ILE A 116 -21.12 -2.52 7.24
C ILE A 116 -21.50 -3.07 5.87
N GLN A 117 -22.79 -2.98 5.56
CA GLN A 117 -23.34 -3.17 4.21
C GLN A 117 -23.72 -1.79 3.65
N GLY A 118 -22.90 -1.27 2.72
CA GLY A 118 -22.97 0.13 2.30
C GLY A 118 -24.24 0.56 1.57
N HIS A 119 -24.96 -0.35 0.92
CA HIS A 119 -26.19 -0.07 0.20
C HIS A 119 -27.47 -0.26 1.03
N LEU A 120 -27.41 -1.18 2.00
CA LEU A 120 -28.59 -1.57 2.79
C LEU A 120 -28.62 -0.88 4.14
N GLN A 121 -27.48 -0.82 4.85
CA GLN A 121 -27.40 -0.31 6.20
C GLN A 121 -26.04 0.37 6.46
N PRO A 122 -25.82 1.56 5.86
CA PRO A 122 -24.58 2.32 6.11
C PRO A 122 -24.61 2.89 7.53
N GLY A 123 -23.51 2.71 8.27
CA GLY A 123 -23.32 3.32 9.59
C GLY A 123 -22.82 4.78 9.51
N LYS A 124 -22.63 5.42 10.66
CA LYS A 124 -22.08 6.77 10.75
C LYS A 124 -20.60 6.81 10.32
N GLU A 125 -19.87 5.77 10.64
CA GLU A 125 -18.48 5.59 10.29
C GLU A 125 -18.31 5.57 8.77
N TYR A 126 -19.23 4.88 8.05
CA TYR A 126 -19.28 4.86 6.59
C TYR A 126 -19.48 6.28 6.02
N LEU A 127 -20.47 7.02 6.52
CA LEU A 127 -20.73 8.40 6.09
C LEU A 127 -19.53 9.33 6.40
N SER A 128 -18.95 9.18 7.57
CA SER A 128 -17.82 10.02 8.00
C SER A 128 -16.58 9.77 7.16
N PHE A 129 -16.28 8.51 6.85
CA PHE A 129 -15.17 8.14 5.98
C PHE A 129 -15.39 8.61 4.54
N LEU A 130 -16.59 8.43 3.97
CA LEU A 130 -16.94 8.95 2.65
C LEU A 130 -16.66 10.45 2.52
N LYS A 131 -17.09 11.24 3.49
CA LYS A 131 -16.87 12.70 3.48
C LYS A 131 -15.40 13.08 3.49
N VAL A 132 -14.59 12.37 4.26
CA VAL A 132 -13.16 12.67 4.37
C VAL A 132 -12.43 12.27 3.09
N ILE A 133 -12.65 11.04 2.59
CA ILE A 133 -11.91 10.53 1.43
C ILE A 133 -12.26 11.28 0.14
N THR A 134 -13.54 11.60 -0.09
CA THR A 134 -13.94 12.39 -1.25
C THR A 134 -13.42 13.84 -1.17
N LYS A 135 -13.38 14.43 0.03
CA LYS A 135 -12.81 15.77 0.21
C LYS A 135 -11.32 15.83 -0.12
N VAL A 136 -10.53 14.86 0.36
CA VAL A 136 -9.07 14.90 0.16
C VAL A 136 -8.65 14.44 -1.24
N SER A 137 -9.45 13.61 -1.90
CA SER A 137 -9.18 13.14 -3.26
C SER A 137 -9.68 14.09 -4.35
N GLY A 138 -10.71 14.90 -4.06
CA GLY A 138 -11.40 15.75 -5.05
C GLY A 138 -12.38 15.00 -5.97
N PHE A 139 -12.59 13.68 -5.74
CA PHE A 139 -13.54 12.90 -6.53
C PHE A 139 -14.98 13.04 -6.02
N ASP A 140 -15.95 12.92 -6.94
CA ASP A 140 -17.39 13.04 -6.63
C ASP A 140 -17.89 11.82 -5.81
N HIS A 141 -17.37 10.63 -6.11
CA HIS A 141 -17.90 9.37 -5.62
C HIS A 141 -16.83 8.44 -5.09
N CYS A 142 -17.23 7.61 -4.12
CA CYS A 142 -16.41 6.52 -3.59
C CYS A 142 -17.28 5.30 -3.28
N VAL A 143 -16.81 4.12 -3.67
CA VAL A 143 -17.35 2.82 -3.24
C VAL A 143 -16.28 2.09 -2.44
N MET A 144 -16.59 1.77 -1.20
CA MET A 144 -15.69 1.01 -0.32
C MET A 144 -15.82 -0.49 -0.53
N THR A 145 -14.73 -1.19 -0.28
CA THR A 145 -14.61 -2.63 -0.41
C THR A 145 -13.58 -3.20 0.57
N THR A 146 -13.47 -4.52 0.65
CA THR A 146 -12.64 -5.21 1.65
C THR A 146 -11.21 -5.48 1.22
N SER A 147 -10.84 -5.24 -0.04
CA SER A 147 -9.46 -5.43 -0.52
C SER A 147 -9.13 -4.54 -1.71
N GLY A 148 -7.83 -4.23 -1.91
CA GLY A 148 -7.36 -3.50 -3.08
C GLY A 148 -7.68 -4.19 -4.40
N ALA A 149 -7.59 -5.51 -4.46
CA ALA A 149 -7.98 -6.28 -5.66
C ALA A 149 -9.46 -6.10 -6.02
N LEU A 150 -10.37 -6.07 -5.03
CA LEU A 150 -11.78 -5.78 -5.27
C LEU A 150 -12.03 -4.31 -5.62
N ALA A 151 -11.21 -3.40 -5.13
CA ALA A 151 -11.24 -2.00 -5.59
C ALA A 151 -10.88 -1.90 -7.08
N CYS A 152 -9.84 -2.60 -7.52
CA CYS A 152 -9.47 -2.69 -8.93
C CYS A 152 -10.55 -3.36 -9.79
N GLU A 153 -11.20 -4.43 -9.29
CA GLU A 153 -12.37 -5.05 -9.97
C GLU A 153 -13.52 -4.05 -10.14
N ASN A 154 -13.81 -3.26 -9.12
CA ASN A 154 -14.83 -2.21 -9.23
C ASN A 154 -14.43 -1.14 -10.25
N ALA A 155 -13.17 -0.72 -10.29
CA ALA A 155 -12.65 0.22 -11.28
C ALA A 155 -12.83 -0.31 -12.71
N LEU A 156 -12.49 -1.57 -12.96
CA LEU A 156 -12.70 -2.23 -14.25
C LEU A 156 -14.18 -2.27 -14.64
N LYS A 157 -15.08 -2.62 -13.70
CA LYS A 157 -16.52 -2.61 -13.96
C LYS A 157 -17.01 -1.24 -14.37
N LEU A 158 -16.54 -0.15 -13.72
CA LEU A 158 -16.90 1.21 -14.08
C LEU A 158 -16.43 1.55 -15.49
N ALA A 159 -15.18 1.24 -15.84
CA ALA A 159 -14.63 1.49 -17.16
C ALA A 159 -15.38 0.72 -18.25
N PHE A 160 -15.58 -0.59 -18.09
CA PHE A 160 -16.33 -1.41 -19.06
C PHE A 160 -17.80 -1.02 -19.18
N ALA A 161 -18.44 -0.58 -18.10
CA ALA A 161 -19.84 -0.13 -18.15
C ALA A 161 -20.03 1.14 -19.00
N LYS A 162 -18.98 1.95 -19.15
CA LYS A 162 -18.98 3.13 -20.02
C LYS A 162 -18.67 2.79 -21.48
N LYS A 163 -17.85 1.78 -21.71
CA LYS A 163 -17.43 1.38 -23.05
C LYS A 163 -17.77 -0.10 -23.30
N THR A 164 -19.07 -0.36 -23.44
CA THR A 164 -19.63 -1.73 -23.50
C THR A 164 -19.16 -2.56 -24.72
N SER A 165 -18.62 -1.92 -25.76
CA SER A 165 -18.01 -2.61 -26.90
C SER A 165 -16.58 -3.06 -26.64
N ALA A 166 -15.92 -2.56 -25.57
CA ALA A 166 -14.56 -2.91 -25.23
C ALA A 166 -14.47 -4.27 -24.54
N SER A 167 -13.37 -4.98 -24.81
CA SER A 167 -13.06 -6.28 -24.20
C SER A 167 -11.63 -6.35 -23.67
N ARG A 168 -10.84 -5.28 -23.84
CA ARG A 168 -9.41 -5.23 -23.54
C ARG A 168 -9.08 -4.09 -22.58
N VAL A 169 -7.92 -4.20 -21.95
CA VAL A 169 -7.30 -3.11 -21.19
C VAL A 169 -5.83 -2.94 -21.59
N LEU A 170 -5.33 -1.73 -21.41
CA LEU A 170 -3.92 -1.41 -21.46
C LEU A 170 -3.36 -1.42 -20.04
N ALA A 171 -2.14 -1.92 -19.88
CA ALA A 171 -1.42 -1.89 -18.61
C ALA A 171 0.07 -1.69 -18.85
N PHE A 172 0.83 -1.35 -17.83
CA PHE A 172 2.27 -1.25 -17.96
C PHE A 172 2.96 -2.58 -17.63
N GLU A 173 4.07 -2.84 -18.29
CA GLU A 173 4.98 -3.93 -17.92
C GLU A 173 5.34 -3.86 -16.43
N LYS A 174 5.51 -5.01 -15.78
CA LYS A 174 5.83 -5.16 -14.35
C LYS A 174 4.76 -4.61 -13.39
N CYS A 175 3.56 -4.30 -13.85
CA CYS A 175 2.48 -3.82 -12.98
C CYS A 175 1.92 -4.92 -12.08
N PHE A 176 1.25 -4.48 -11.01
CA PHE A 176 0.50 -5.34 -10.11
C PHE A 176 -0.83 -4.69 -9.73
N MET A 177 -1.95 -5.37 -9.97
CA MET A 177 -3.29 -4.87 -9.64
C MET A 177 -4.12 -5.80 -8.75
N GLY A 178 -3.55 -6.90 -8.29
CA GLY A 178 -4.26 -7.84 -7.41
C GLY A 178 -4.23 -9.30 -7.86
N ARG A 179 -5.07 -10.13 -7.22
CA ARG A 179 -5.07 -11.59 -7.38
C ARG A 179 -6.46 -12.19 -7.60
N THR A 180 -7.45 -11.42 -8.05
CA THR A 180 -8.70 -11.95 -8.61
C THR A 180 -8.43 -12.48 -10.01
N LEU A 181 -9.38 -13.16 -10.65
CA LEU A 181 -9.19 -13.69 -12.01
C LEU A 181 -8.84 -12.57 -13.00
N ALA A 182 -9.56 -11.43 -12.99
CA ALA A 182 -9.28 -10.34 -13.91
C ALA A 182 -8.01 -9.56 -13.51
N THR A 183 -7.83 -9.21 -12.24
CA THR A 183 -6.64 -8.45 -11.82
C THR A 183 -5.35 -9.25 -11.92
N THR A 184 -5.40 -10.59 -11.83
CA THR A 184 -4.24 -11.45 -12.14
C THR A 184 -3.87 -11.39 -13.61
N GLN A 185 -4.84 -11.27 -14.53
CA GLN A 185 -4.55 -11.11 -15.96
C GLN A 185 -3.82 -9.78 -16.24
N ILE A 186 -4.19 -8.70 -15.53
CA ILE A 186 -3.54 -7.40 -15.67
C ILE A 186 -2.14 -7.42 -15.06
N SER A 187 -1.96 -8.05 -13.88
CA SER A 187 -0.67 -8.07 -13.19
C SER A 187 0.39 -8.77 -14.05
N ASP A 188 1.50 -8.09 -14.35
CA ASP A 188 2.60 -8.60 -15.18
C ASP A 188 3.72 -9.25 -14.32
N ILE A 189 3.36 -9.80 -13.18
CA ILE A 189 4.30 -10.38 -12.23
C ILE A 189 3.94 -11.81 -11.89
N GLY A 190 4.84 -12.71 -12.25
CA GLY A 190 4.83 -14.12 -11.86
C GLY A 190 3.97 -15.03 -12.73
N SER A 191 4.22 -16.34 -12.62
CA SER A 191 3.63 -17.42 -13.41
C SER A 191 2.16 -17.75 -13.06
N CYS A 192 1.50 -16.98 -12.21
CA CYS A 192 0.12 -17.28 -11.83
C CYS A 192 -0.87 -17.18 -12.99
N LYS A 193 -0.56 -16.42 -14.04
CA LYS A 193 -1.42 -16.32 -15.23
C LYS A 193 -1.56 -17.65 -15.96
N ASP A 194 -0.46 -18.41 -16.06
CA ASP A 194 -0.37 -19.59 -16.89
C ASP A 194 -1.26 -20.76 -16.41
N ILE A 195 -1.65 -20.73 -15.14
CA ILE A 195 -2.50 -21.76 -14.50
C ILE A 195 -3.96 -21.33 -14.37
N LEU A 196 -4.32 -20.13 -14.82
CA LEU A 196 -5.67 -19.58 -14.72
C LEU A 196 -6.27 -19.39 -16.12
N PRO A 197 -7.62 -19.50 -16.26
CA PRO A 197 -8.26 -19.20 -17.54
C PRO A 197 -8.06 -17.74 -17.91
N ASN A 198 -7.87 -17.46 -19.19
CA ASN A 198 -7.86 -16.09 -19.69
C ASN A 198 -9.27 -15.48 -19.55
N THR A 199 -9.39 -14.46 -18.69
CA THR A 199 -10.66 -13.78 -18.41
C THR A 199 -10.69 -12.35 -18.93
N LEU A 200 -9.56 -11.79 -19.34
CA LEU A 200 -9.41 -10.43 -19.80
C LEU A 200 -8.17 -10.30 -20.70
N ASP A 201 -8.33 -9.74 -21.87
CA ASP A 201 -7.22 -9.45 -22.76
C ASP A 201 -6.50 -8.17 -22.31
N VAL A 202 -5.17 -8.27 -22.16
CA VAL A 202 -4.32 -7.19 -21.68
C VAL A 202 -3.17 -6.98 -22.66
N ASP A 203 -2.99 -5.73 -23.10
CA ASP A 203 -1.82 -5.33 -23.90
C ASP A 203 -0.92 -4.44 -23.06
N TYR A 204 0.37 -4.78 -23.03
CA TYR A 204 1.34 -4.09 -22.19
C TYR A 204 2.07 -3.01 -22.95
N ILE A 205 2.36 -1.92 -22.24
CA ILE A 205 3.20 -0.81 -22.70
C ILE A 205 4.42 -0.69 -21.78
N PRO A 206 5.61 -0.31 -22.31
CA PRO A 206 6.81 -0.10 -21.51
C PRO A 206 6.60 0.97 -20.42
N PHE A 207 7.17 0.75 -19.24
CA PHE A 207 7.16 1.75 -18.17
C PHE A 207 8.38 2.68 -18.28
N TYR A 208 8.32 3.81 -17.58
CA TYR A 208 9.35 4.82 -17.51
C TYR A 208 10.72 4.26 -17.08
N ASN A 209 11.79 4.70 -17.75
CA ASN A 209 13.15 4.33 -17.41
C ASN A 209 13.99 5.58 -17.14
N HIS A 210 14.43 5.77 -15.92
CA HIS A 210 15.26 6.90 -15.50
C HIS A 210 16.59 7.01 -16.22
N ASN A 211 17.14 5.89 -16.71
CA ASN A 211 18.42 5.89 -17.45
C ASN A 211 18.26 6.36 -18.89
N ASP A 212 17.06 6.30 -19.45
CA ASP A 212 16.75 6.77 -20.80
C ASP A 212 15.30 7.30 -20.85
N PRO A 213 15.05 8.48 -20.25
CA PRO A 213 13.71 9.05 -20.10
C PRO A 213 12.99 9.30 -21.42
N GLU A 214 13.68 9.91 -22.38
CA GLU A 214 13.10 10.28 -23.67
C GLU A 214 12.73 9.04 -24.49
N LYS A 215 13.66 8.08 -24.57
CA LYS A 215 13.41 6.82 -25.30
C LYS A 215 12.25 6.05 -24.68
N SER A 216 12.22 5.89 -23.35
CA SER A 216 11.16 5.13 -22.67
C SER A 216 9.79 5.79 -22.84
N THR A 217 9.72 7.12 -22.87
CA THR A 217 8.48 7.86 -23.14
C THR A 217 8.01 7.65 -24.58
N ASN A 218 8.93 7.75 -25.56
CA ASN A 218 8.61 7.50 -26.97
C ASN A 218 8.20 6.04 -27.22
N ASP A 219 8.87 5.08 -26.60
CA ASP A 219 8.51 3.66 -26.70
C ASP A 219 7.10 3.41 -26.15
N ALA A 220 6.73 4.02 -25.02
CA ALA A 220 5.39 3.91 -24.45
C ALA A 220 4.31 4.55 -25.34
N ILE A 221 4.58 5.74 -25.91
CA ILE A 221 3.69 6.41 -26.88
C ILE A 221 3.48 5.52 -28.10
N ASN A 222 4.55 5.04 -28.72
CA ASN A 222 4.46 4.19 -29.90
C ASN A 222 3.70 2.88 -29.61
N ALA A 223 3.91 2.28 -28.44
CA ALA A 223 3.23 1.05 -28.05
C ALA A 223 1.72 1.28 -27.88
N ILE A 224 1.31 2.32 -27.14
CA ILE A 224 -0.12 2.60 -26.91
C ILE A 224 -0.84 2.96 -28.23
N GLU A 225 -0.24 3.78 -29.10
CA GLU A 225 -0.78 4.10 -30.41
C GLU A 225 -0.88 2.87 -31.31
N GLY A 226 0.14 2.01 -31.32
CA GLY A 226 0.16 0.76 -32.05
C GLY A 226 -0.94 -0.20 -31.61
N HIS A 227 -1.13 -0.38 -30.29
CA HIS A 227 -2.19 -1.23 -29.75
C HIS A 227 -3.58 -0.70 -30.11
N ILE A 228 -3.82 0.62 -29.98
CA ILE A 228 -5.08 1.25 -30.33
C ILE A 228 -5.37 1.12 -31.83
N ALA A 229 -4.36 1.30 -32.68
CA ALA A 229 -4.51 1.16 -34.12
C ALA A 229 -4.81 -0.28 -34.54
N ALA A 230 -4.21 -1.28 -33.88
CA ALA A 230 -4.49 -2.69 -34.12
C ALA A 230 -5.87 -3.15 -33.64
N ASN A 231 -6.41 -2.52 -32.59
CA ASN A 231 -7.68 -2.90 -31.97
C ASN A 231 -8.58 -1.64 -31.73
N PRO A 232 -9.07 -0.97 -32.77
CA PRO A 232 -9.83 0.27 -32.62
C PRO A 232 -11.09 0.09 -31.76
N GLY A 233 -11.24 0.92 -30.70
CA GLY A 233 -12.40 0.89 -29.82
C GLY A 233 -12.46 -0.26 -28.84
N ALA A 234 -11.46 -1.16 -28.81
CA ALA A 234 -11.47 -2.35 -27.98
C ALA A 234 -11.02 -2.14 -26.51
N TYR A 235 -10.40 -1.01 -26.20
CA TYR A 235 -9.86 -0.75 -24.86
C TYR A 235 -10.82 0.03 -23.99
N ALA A 236 -11.14 -0.52 -22.80
CA ALA A 236 -11.96 0.14 -21.78
C ALA A 236 -11.14 1.03 -20.85
N ALA A 237 -9.94 0.57 -20.48
CA ALA A 237 -9.11 1.25 -19.48
C ALA A 237 -7.61 1.18 -19.82
N LEU A 238 -6.88 2.21 -19.38
CA LEU A 238 -5.44 2.22 -19.14
C LEU A 238 -5.23 2.09 -17.62
N CYS A 239 -4.64 0.99 -17.17
CA CYS A 239 -4.37 0.68 -15.78
C CYS A 239 -2.93 1.05 -15.42
N VAL A 240 -2.72 1.86 -14.39
CA VAL A 240 -1.39 2.37 -14.02
C VAL A 240 -1.17 2.45 -12.51
N GLU A 241 0.01 2.00 -12.06
CA GLU A 241 0.61 2.39 -10.78
C GLU A 241 1.59 3.55 -11.08
N LEU A 242 1.45 4.71 -10.40
CA LEU A 242 2.37 5.85 -10.61
C LEU A 242 3.76 5.61 -9.97
N VAL A 243 3.81 4.72 -9.01
CA VAL A 243 5.03 4.09 -8.50
C VAL A 243 4.79 2.59 -8.51
N GLN A 244 5.46 1.86 -9.39
CA GLN A 244 5.29 0.41 -9.49
C GLN A 244 5.85 -0.28 -8.24
N GLY A 245 4.95 -0.57 -7.27
CA GLY A 245 5.35 -1.07 -5.97
C GLY A 245 5.95 -2.48 -6.02
N ASN A 246 5.17 -3.43 -6.47
CA ASN A 246 5.61 -4.83 -6.57
C ASN A 246 6.59 -5.04 -7.73
N GLY A 247 6.55 -4.20 -8.75
CA GLY A 247 7.44 -4.22 -9.90
C GLY A 247 8.91 -3.89 -9.58
N GLY A 248 9.20 -3.23 -8.44
CA GLY A 248 10.58 -2.92 -8.03
C GLY A 248 10.77 -1.49 -7.49
N ILE A 249 9.72 -0.82 -7.09
CA ILE A 249 9.72 0.57 -6.64
C ILE A 249 10.26 1.51 -7.74
N TYR A 250 9.53 1.54 -8.85
CA TYR A 250 9.84 2.42 -9.98
C TYR A 250 8.81 3.57 -10.04
N PRO A 251 9.18 4.81 -9.68
CA PRO A 251 8.36 5.99 -9.95
C PRO A 251 8.47 6.40 -11.42
N GLY A 252 7.37 6.90 -12.01
CA GLY A 252 7.42 7.62 -13.27
C GLY A 252 7.59 9.12 -13.06
N THR A 253 7.23 9.93 -14.08
CA THR A 253 7.26 11.40 -14.03
C THR A 253 5.95 11.99 -14.56
N HIS A 254 5.68 13.27 -14.21
CA HIS A 254 4.55 14.01 -14.78
C HIS A 254 4.52 13.92 -16.31
N ASP A 255 5.63 14.23 -16.96
CA ASP A 255 5.72 14.31 -18.43
C ASP A 255 5.46 12.95 -19.10
N PHE A 256 6.00 11.87 -18.52
CA PHE A 256 5.74 10.50 -19.00
C PHE A 256 4.25 10.14 -18.89
N PHE A 257 3.65 10.36 -17.72
CA PHE A 257 2.26 10.00 -17.49
C PHE A 257 1.29 10.86 -18.31
N SER A 258 1.49 12.17 -18.34
CA SER A 258 0.64 13.08 -19.11
C SER A 258 0.66 12.76 -20.59
N ALA A 259 1.82 12.43 -21.17
CA ALA A 259 1.94 12.04 -22.57
C ALA A 259 1.10 10.79 -22.90
N VAL A 260 1.23 9.73 -22.07
CA VAL A 260 0.49 8.47 -22.30
C VAL A 260 -0.99 8.59 -21.98
N MET A 261 -1.35 9.29 -20.89
CA MET A 261 -2.74 9.48 -20.48
C MET A 261 -3.51 10.38 -21.43
N ALA A 262 -2.88 11.38 -22.03
CA ALA A 262 -3.50 12.22 -23.07
C ALA A 262 -3.94 11.38 -24.28
N ILE A 263 -3.16 10.37 -24.68
CA ILE A 263 -3.55 9.46 -25.75
C ILE A 263 -4.76 8.61 -25.32
N ALA A 264 -4.76 8.08 -24.11
CA ALA A 264 -5.91 7.33 -23.59
C ALA A 264 -7.18 8.16 -23.59
N LYS A 265 -7.13 9.41 -23.10
CA LYS A 265 -8.27 10.34 -23.10
C LYS A 265 -8.77 10.64 -24.51
N LYS A 266 -7.88 10.88 -25.47
CA LYS A 266 -8.24 11.13 -26.89
C LYS A 266 -9.03 9.97 -27.51
N HIS A 267 -8.82 8.74 -27.03
CA HIS A 267 -9.49 7.54 -27.54
C HIS A 267 -10.62 7.03 -26.64
N ASP A 268 -11.10 7.87 -25.71
CA ASP A 268 -12.16 7.52 -24.74
C ASP A 268 -11.82 6.22 -23.96
N ILE A 269 -10.57 6.11 -23.51
CA ILE A 269 -10.06 5.03 -22.67
C ILE A 269 -9.94 5.58 -21.24
N ALA A 270 -10.64 4.96 -20.29
CA ALA A 270 -10.60 5.38 -18.89
C ALA A 270 -9.19 5.26 -18.31
N VAL A 271 -8.70 6.30 -17.65
CA VAL A 271 -7.45 6.24 -16.87
C VAL A 271 -7.76 5.75 -15.46
N VAL A 272 -7.33 4.52 -15.17
CA VAL A 272 -7.48 3.86 -13.88
C VAL A 272 -6.15 3.88 -13.15
N ILE A 273 -6.04 4.68 -12.10
CA ILE A 273 -4.82 4.82 -11.29
C ILE A 273 -4.95 3.95 -10.04
N ASP A 274 -4.02 3.00 -9.88
CA ASP A 274 -3.93 2.18 -8.68
C ASP A 274 -3.03 2.84 -7.63
N GLU A 275 -3.67 3.41 -6.61
CA GLU A 275 -3.02 4.04 -5.46
C GLU A 275 -3.06 3.15 -4.20
N VAL A 276 -3.38 1.87 -4.34
CA VAL A 276 -3.45 0.95 -3.19
C VAL A 276 -2.14 0.93 -2.40
N GLN A 277 -0.99 1.12 -3.05
CA GLN A 277 0.29 1.16 -2.36
C GLN A 277 0.85 2.56 -2.13
N THR A 278 0.51 3.54 -2.96
CA THR A 278 1.03 4.91 -2.91
C THR A 278 0.25 5.82 -1.97
N PHE A 279 -1.04 5.55 -1.73
CA PHE A 279 -1.89 6.34 -0.83
C PHE A 279 -1.21 6.62 0.52
N GLY A 280 -1.11 7.89 0.89
CA GLY A 280 -0.53 8.36 2.15
C GLY A 280 0.99 8.20 2.28
N ARG A 281 1.71 7.86 1.18
CA ARG A 281 3.16 7.64 1.19
C ARG A 281 3.96 8.60 0.33
N THR A 282 3.29 9.40 -0.48
CA THR A 282 3.94 10.42 -1.33
C THR A 282 3.88 11.80 -0.65
N PRO A 283 4.60 12.80 -1.15
CA PRO A 283 4.53 14.17 -0.61
C PRO A 283 3.13 14.80 -0.66
N GLN A 284 2.22 14.25 -1.45
CA GLN A 284 0.78 14.52 -1.40
C GLN A 284 0.04 13.27 -0.92
N ILE A 285 -1.22 13.40 -0.51
CA ILE A 285 -1.98 12.27 0.03
C ILE A 285 -2.22 11.17 -1.02
N PHE A 286 -2.34 11.56 -2.29
CA PHE A 286 -2.36 10.68 -3.45
C PHE A 286 -1.19 10.99 -4.38
N ALA A 287 -0.64 9.96 -5.03
CA ALA A 287 0.45 10.13 -5.99
C ALA A 287 0.00 10.91 -7.24
N PHE A 288 -1.25 10.74 -7.71
CA PHE A 288 -1.74 11.53 -8.84
C PHE A 288 -1.73 13.04 -8.56
N GLN A 289 -1.96 13.46 -7.30
CA GLN A 289 -1.84 14.86 -6.87
C GLN A 289 -0.36 15.29 -6.83
N HIS A 290 0.54 14.40 -6.38
CA HIS A 290 1.98 14.70 -6.36
C HIS A 290 2.53 14.91 -7.78
N PHE A 291 2.06 14.11 -8.73
CA PHE A 291 2.48 14.23 -10.13
C PHE A 291 1.67 15.26 -10.93
N GLY A 292 0.67 15.94 -10.35
CA GLY A 292 -0.16 16.93 -11.05
C GLY A 292 -0.99 16.33 -12.18
N LEU A 293 -1.63 15.18 -11.94
CA LEU A 293 -2.37 14.39 -12.93
C LEU A 293 -3.88 14.39 -12.71
N GLU A 294 -4.41 15.38 -11.97
CA GLU A 294 -5.83 15.47 -11.60
C GLU A 294 -6.74 15.47 -12.82
N GLU A 295 -6.33 16.13 -13.90
CA GLU A 295 -7.13 16.23 -15.14
C GLU A 295 -7.23 14.89 -15.90
N TYR A 296 -6.29 13.97 -15.68
CA TYR A 296 -6.27 12.67 -16.35
C TYR A 296 -6.95 11.58 -15.53
N ALA A 297 -7.00 11.71 -14.20
CA ALA A 297 -7.49 10.69 -13.29
C ALA A 297 -9.01 10.51 -13.42
N ASP A 298 -9.45 9.40 -13.98
CA ASP A 298 -10.87 9.07 -14.12
C ASP A 298 -11.41 8.24 -12.97
N ILE A 299 -10.63 7.21 -12.60
CA ILE A 299 -10.96 6.25 -11.55
C ILE A 299 -9.68 5.99 -10.77
N VAL A 300 -9.75 6.06 -9.44
CA VAL A 300 -8.60 5.83 -8.56
C VAL A 300 -8.94 4.79 -7.51
N THR A 301 -8.07 3.79 -7.33
CA THR A 301 -8.22 2.83 -6.23
C THR A 301 -7.28 3.20 -5.08
N PHE A 302 -7.69 2.90 -3.85
CA PHE A 302 -6.86 3.13 -2.66
C PHE A 302 -7.01 1.98 -1.66
N GLY A 303 -6.06 1.87 -0.74
CA GLY A 303 -6.06 0.82 0.27
C GLY A 303 -4.84 0.84 1.18
N LYS A 304 -4.49 -0.31 1.73
CA LYS A 304 -3.32 -0.51 2.60
C LYS A 304 -3.23 0.52 3.73
N PHE A 305 -2.51 1.61 3.55
CA PHE A 305 -2.26 2.64 4.57
C PHE A 305 -3.53 3.16 5.24
N SER A 306 -4.59 3.35 4.46
CA SER A 306 -5.90 3.79 4.97
C SER A 306 -6.62 2.74 5.80
N GLN A 307 -6.18 1.48 5.80
CA GLN A 307 -6.88 0.31 6.40
C GLN A 307 -8.31 0.10 5.86
N VAL A 308 -8.73 0.89 4.90
CA VAL A 308 -9.96 0.79 4.12
C VAL A 308 -9.59 0.76 2.66
N CYS A 309 -10.21 -0.11 1.87
CA CYS A 309 -10.03 -0.12 0.43
C CYS A 309 -11.26 0.47 -0.27
N GLY A 310 -11.04 1.12 -1.39
CA GLY A 310 -12.15 1.69 -2.16
C GLY A 310 -11.73 2.14 -3.56
N THR A 311 -12.77 2.50 -4.32
CA THR A 311 -12.67 3.00 -5.68
C THR A 311 -13.33 4.37 -5.73
N LEU A 312 -12.55 5.38 -6.09
CA LEU A 312 -12.94 6.76 -6.33
C LEU A 312 -13.21 6.96 -7.82
N PHE A 313 -14.20 7.74 -8.17
CA PHE A 313 -14.52 8.04 -9.57
C PHE A 313 -15.29 9.37 -9.70
N ASN A 314 -15.17 10.01 -10.87
CA ASN A 314 -15.91 11.22 -11.17
C ASN A 314 -17.35 10.90 -11.64
N GLU A 315 -18.23 11.91 -11.74
CA GLU A 315 -19.63 11.75 -12.11
C GLU A 315 -19.82 11.05 -13.46
N TYR A 316 -18.90 11.21 -14.42
CA TYR A 316 -18.99 10.54 -15.71
C TYR A 316 -19.01 9.00 -15.56
N TYR A 317 -18.25 8.44 -14.60
CA TYR A 317 -18.17 6.99 -14.36
C TYR A 317 -19.19 6.46 -13.35
N ARG A 318 -20.21 7.25 -13.02
CA ARG A 318 -21.29 6.80 -12.14
C ARG A 318 -21.90 5.49 -12.64
N PRO A 319 -21.92 4.43 -11.81
CA PRO A 319 -22.41 3.12 -12.24
C PRO A 319 -23.92 3.09 -12.43
N PRO A 320 -24.43 2.27 -13.35
CA PRO A 320 -25.84 1.92 -13.36
C PRO A 320 -26.20 1.17 -12.07
N PRO A 321 -27.50 1.20 -11.67
CA PRO A 321 -27.96 0.50 -10.47
C PRO A 321 -27.53 -0.97 -10.44
N ARG A 322 -27.05 -1.44 -9.29
CA ARG A 322 -26.66 -2.83 -9.01
C ARG A 322 -25.35 -3.32 -9.68
N LEU A 323 -24.64 -2.51 -10.44
CA LEU A 323 -23.36 -2.90 -11.02
C LEU A 323 -22.33 -3.23 -9.94
N ILE A 324 -22.26 -2.42 -8.89
CA ILE A 324 -21.38 -2.60 -7.74
C ILE A 324 -22.25 -2.87 -6.52
N SER A 325 -22.10 -4.06 -5.95
CA SER A 325 -22.78 -4.46 -4.72
C SER A 325 -21.96 -5.52 -3.99
N GLN A 326 -21.73 -5.32 -2.70
CA GLN A 326 -21.01 -6.24 -1.83
C GLN A 326 -21.69 -6.26 -0.46
N THR A 327 -21.89 -7.45 0.11
CA THR A 327 -22.50 -7.60 1.45
C THR A 327 -21.58 -7.01 2.52
N PHE A 328 -20.28 -7.30 2.46
CA PHE A 328 -19.28 -6.70 3.32
C PHE A 328 -18.53 -5.59 2.56
N ALA A 329 -18.92 -4.33 2.78
CA ALA A 329 -18.23 -3.19 2.20
C ALA A 329 -16.99 -2.80 3.02
N SER A 330 -17.09 -2.90 4.36
CA SER A 330 -16.01 -2.63 5.32
C SER A 330 -16.48 -3.00 6.74
N SER A 331 -15.65 -2.71 7.75
CA SER A 331 -16.06 -2.73 9.17
C SER A 331 -16.11 -1.29 9.74
N ALA A 332 -16.96 -1.07 10.72
CA ALA A 332 -17.04 0.21 11.41
C ALA A 332 -15.69 0.61 12.03
N THR A 333 -14.96 -0.37 12.57
CA THR A 333 -13.62 -0.19 13.15
C THR A 333 -12.61 0.27 12.11
N ALA A 334 -12.53 -0.39 10.95
CA ALA A 334 -11.62 0.02 9.88
C ALA A 334 -11.95 1.42 9.34
N LEU A 335 -13.23 1.75 9.17
CA LEU A 335 -13.66 3.06 8.71
C LEU A 335 -13.33 4.18 9.70
N ALA A 336 -13.50 3.93 11.00
CA ALA A 336 -13.16 4.89 12.05
C ALA A 336 -11.63 5.12 12.10
N VAL A 337 -10.86 4.05 12.08
CA VAL A 337 -9.38 4.11 12.05
C VAL A 337 -8.89 4.80 10.78
N GLY A 338 -9.40 4.42 9.60
CA GLY A 338 -9.02 5.02 8.32
C GLY A 338 -9.31 6.52 8.26
N LYS A 339 -10.45 6.95 8.84
CA LYS A 339 -10.76 8.38 8.98
C LYS A 339 -9.69 9.11 9.80
N VAL A 340 -9.32 8.56 10.98
CA VAL A 340 -8.30 9.17 11.85
C VAL A 340 -6.95 9.24 11.13
N ILE A 341 -6.55 8.18 10.40
CA ILE A 341 -5.33 8.17 9.59
C ILE A 341 -5.31 9.34 8.60
N ILE A 342 -6.39 9.53 7.84
CA ILE A 342 -6.48 10.61 6.85
C ILE A 342 -6.43 11.99 7.54
N GLU A 343 -7.18 12.16 8.62
CA GLU A 343 -7.20 13.41 9.38
C GLU A 343 -5.82 13.76 9.96
N LYS A 344 -5.11 12.79 10.51
CA LYS A 344 -3.73 12.96 11.02
C LYS A 344 -2.75 13.32 9.89
N LEU A 345 -2.86 12.71 8.71
CA LEU A 345 -2.03 13.06 7.56
C LEU A 345 -2.25 14.50 7.09
N VAL A 346 -3.51 14.92 7.02
CA VAL A 346 -3.87 16.27 6.52
C VAL A 346 -3.59 17.36 7.54
N SER A 347 -3.81 17.10 8.83
CA SER A 347 -3.64 18.11 9.89
C SER A 347 -2.24 18.19 10.46
N GLY A 348 -1.38 17.18 10.22
CA GLY A 348 0.01 17.14 10.67
C GLY A 348 0.98 17.64 9.60
N ASP A 349 2.25 17.71 9.96
CA ASP A 349 3.33 18.19 9.09
C ASP A 349 3.87 17.08 8.17
N PHE A 350 2.97 16.24 7.60
CA PHE A 350 3.38 15.07 6.81
C PHE A 350 3.53 15.36 5.33
N LEU A 351 2.67 16.21 4.78
CA LEU A 351 2.56 16.45 3.34
C LEU A 351 3.37 17.66 2.88
N GLY A 352 3.67 17.72 1.59
CA GLY A 352 4.46 18.77 0.95
C GLY A 352 5.96 18.43 0.84
N GLU A 353 6.69 19.29 0.13
CA GLU A 353 8.13 19.13 -0.10
C GLU A 353 8.98 19.21 1.18
N ASP A 354 8.51 19.97 2.15
CA ASP A 354 9.11 20.11 3.48
C ASP A 354 8.39 19.25 4.54
N GLY A 355 7.41 18.44 4.14
CA GLY A 355 6.69 17.56 5.02
C GLY A 355 7.53 16.37 5.50
N LYS A 356 7.11 15.75 6.61
CA LYS A 356 7.83 14.62 7.23
C LYS A 356 8.07 13.47 6.26
N ILE A 357 7.11 13.15 5.37
CA ILE A 357 7.29 12.09 4.37
C ILE A 357 8.48 12.39 3.45
N SER A 358 8.60 13.64 2.97
CA SER A 358 9.72 14.09 2.14
C SER A 358 11.03 14.10 2.90
N LEU A 359 11.02 14.56 4.16
CA LEU A 359 12.21 14.61 5.02
C LEU A 359 12.74 13.21 5.33
N TYR A 360 11.88 12.28 5.72
CA TYR A 360 12.26 10.88 5.99
C TYR A 360 12.79 10.18 4.73
N HIS A 361 12.16 10.44 3.58
CA HIS A 361 12.67 9.94 2.30
C HIS A 361 14.08 10.43 2.02
N LYS A 362 14.28 11.75 2.05
CA LYS A 362 15.58 12.37 1.79
C LYS A 362 16.66 11.85 2.74
N HIS A 363 16.32 11.68 4.02
CA HIS A 363 17.25 11.18 5.03
C HIS A 363 17.63 9.71 4.77
N PHE A 364 16.65 8.83 4.54
CA PHE A 364 16.92 7.42 4.30
C PHE A 364 17.67 7.19 2.98
N VAL A 365 17.28 7.89 1.92
CA VAL A 365 17.97 7.86 0.61
C VAL A 365 19.43 8.27 0.76
N LYS A 366 19.71 9.40 1.42
CA LYS A 366 21.08 9.88 1.64
C LYS A 366 21.95 8.85 2.38
N ASN A 367 21.41 8.21 3.41
CA ASN A 367 22.14 7.20 4.17
C ASN A 367 22.39 5.93 3.32
N LEU A 368 21.44 5.51 2.49
CA LEU A 368 21.64 4.40 1.56
C LEU A 368 22.64 4.73 0.44
N GLU A 369 22.69 5.96 -0.04
CA GLU A 369 23.70 6.44 -0.99
C GLU A 369 25.11 6.33 -0.38
N VAL A 370 25.28 6.74 0.86
CA VAL A 370 26.56 6.59 1.60
C VAL A 370 26.97 5.11 1.70
N LEU A 371 26.01 4.20 1.96
CA LEU A 371 26.31 2.76 1.94
C LEU A 371 26.68 2.27 0.55
N SER A 372 25.99 2.75 -0.50
CA SER A 372 26.31 2.38 -1.89
C SER A 372 27.72 2.82 -2.30
N GLU A 373 28.16 4.00 -1.87
CA GLU A 373 29.52 4.48 -2.09
C GLU A 373 30.58 3.69 -1.30
N ARG A 374 30.24 3.30 -0.06
CA ARG A 374 31.15 2.54 0.83
C ARG A 374 31.28 1.08 0.40
N TYR A 375 30.22 0.48 -0.15
CA TYR A 375 30.15 -0.93 -0.55
C TYR A 375 29.84 -1.07 -2.05
N PRO A 376 30.72 -0.58 -2.95
CA PRO A 376 30.45 -0.60 -4.39
C PRO A 376 30.31 -2.03 -4.92
N GLY A 377 29.26 -2.26 -5.73
CA GLY A 377 28.92 -3.58 -6.26
C GLY A 377 28.12 -4.48 -5.31
N THR A 378 28.00 -4.12 -4.02
CA THR A 378 27.17 -4.86 -3.04
C THR A 378 25.78 -4.25 -2.92
N ILE A 379 25.68 -2.92 -2.95
CA ILE A 379 24.41 -2.20 -2.93
C ILE A 379 24.39 -1.15 -4.04
N SER A 380 23.26 -1.02 -4.72
CA SER A 380 23.03 0.02 -5.73
C SER A 380 21.61 0.59 -5.65
N GLY A 381 21.45 1.81 -6.10
CA GLY A 381 20.32 2.68 -5.83
C GLY A 381 20.73 3.72 -4.79
N PRO A 382 19.83 4.23 -3.93
CA PRO A 382 18.43 3.82 -3.70
C PRO A 382 17.47 4.24 -4.80
N TYR A 383 16.23 3.70 -4.73
CA TYR A 383 15.13 3.97 -5.64
C TYR A 383 13.86 4.27 -4.83
N GLY A 384 12.95 5.06 -5.38
CA GLY A 384 11.64 5.25 -4.79
C GLY A 384 11.15 6.68 -4.70
N LEU A 385 10.06 6.86 -3.94
CA LEU A 385 9.39 8.12 -3.69
C LEU A 385 8.71 8.08 -2.32
N GLY A 386 8.90 9.11 -1.51
CA GLY A 386 8.27 9.23 -0.20
C GLY A 386 8.54 8.04 0.71
N GLY A 387 7.49 7.44 1.30
CA GLY A 387 7.61 6.27 2.16
C GLY A 387 7.87 4.95 1.43
N MET A 388 8.11 4.95 0.13
CA MET A 388 8.41 3.77 -0.70
C MET A 388 9.88 3.83 -1.12
N VAL A 389 10.73 2.99 -0.54
CA VAL A 389 12.19 2.99 -0.80
C VAL A 389 12.66 1.56 -1.09
N ALA A 390 13.62 1.44 -2.01
CA ALA A 390 14.26 0.16 -2.29
C ALA A 390 15.72 0.35 -2.69
N PHE A 391 16.51 -0.71 -2.55
CA PHE A 391 17.84 -0.80 -3.16
C PHE A 391 18.05 -2.17 -3.79
N THR A 392 18.96 -2.27 -4.74
CA THR A 392 19.38 -3.54 -5.32
C THR A 392 20.57 -4.10 -4.52
N TYR A 393 20.43 -5.30 -4.00
CA TYR A 393 21.49 -6.04 -3.34
C TYR A 393 22.29 -6.85 -4.38
N ARG A 394 23.60 -6.63 -4.47
CA ARG A 394 24.49 -7.19 -5.49
C ARG A 394 23.91 -6.97 -6.90
N ALA A 395 23.81 -8.02 -7.72
CA ALA A 395 23.20 -7.95 -9.06
C ALA A 395 21.66 -8.02 -9.06
N GLY A 396 21.02 -8.08 -7.90
CA GLY A 396 19.57 -8.28 -7.80
C GLY A 396 19.14 -9.71 -8.10
N ASP A 397 20.00 -10.68 -7.81
CA ASP A 397 19.66 -12.09 -7.85
C ASP A 397 18.56 -12.41 -6.85
N LYS A 398 17.62 -13.29 -7.26
CA LYS A 398 16.43 -13.60 -6.46
C LYS A 398 16.77 -14.28 -5.13
N GLU A 399 17.66 -15.26 -5.17
CA GLU A 399 18.00 -16.06 -3.99
C GLU A 399 18.87 -15.25 -3.02
N ALA A 400 19.89 -14.57 -3.53
CA ALA A 400 20.73 -13.68 -2.74
C ALA A 400 19.94 -12.56 -2.07
N THR A 401 19.02 -11.89 -2.80
CA THR A 401 18.19 -10.82 -2.23
C THR A 401 17.21 -11.35 -1.19
N THR A 402 16.64 -12.53 -1.40
CA THR A 402 15.72 -13.15 -0.42
C THR A 402 16.47 -13.52 0.85
N SER A 403 17.62 -14.17 0.72
CA SER A 403 18.48 -14.52 1.86
C SER A 403 18.94 -13.28 2.64
N PHE A 404 19.28 -12.19 1.94
CA PHE A 404 19.64 -10.93 2.62
C PHE A 404 18.47 -10.35 3.43
N VAL A 405 17.25 -10.40 2.91
CA VAL A 405 16.05 -9.95 3.64
C VAL A 405 15.77 -10.82 4.86
N GLU A 406 16.03 -12.14 4.78
CA GLU A 406 15.93 -13.05 5.93
C GLU A 406 16.99 -12.71 7.00
N LYS A 407 18.23 -12.41 6.59
CA LYS A 407 19.29 -11.95 7.52
C LYS A 407 18.95 -10.61 8.17
N LEU A 408 18.32 -9.68 7.43
CA LEU A 408 17.82 -8.43 8.02
C LEU A 408 16.75 -8.70 9.08
N TYR A 409 15.85 -9.65 8.82
CA TYR A 409 14.85 -10.07 9.81
C TYR A 409 15.49 -10.62 11.08
N ASP A 410 16.49 -11.50 10.94
CA ASP A 410 17.24 -12.05 12.08
C ASP A 410 17.98 -10.94 12.84
N ALA A 411 18.51 -9.94 12.13
CA ALA A 411 19.20 -8.79 12.71
C ALA A 411 18.26 -7.72 13.32
N GLY A 412 16.93 -7.88 13.24
CA GLY A 412 15.97 -6.99 13.87
C GLY A 412 15.22 -6.03 12.94
N VAL A 413 15.27 -6.22 11.62
CA VAL A 413 14.57 -5.36 10.65
C VAL A 413 13.66 -6.19 9.73
N ILE A 414 12.37 -5.91 9.75
CA ILE A 414 11.41 -6.51 8.83
C ILE A 414 11.36 -5.65 7.56
N ALA A 415 11.96 -6.17 6.48
CA ALA A 415 11.91 -5.64 5.13
C ALA A 415 11.22 -6.66 4.20
N PHE A 416 11.09 -6.38 2.91
CA PHE A 416 10.56 -7.32 1.94
C PHE A 416 11.28 -7.24 0.60
N THR A 417 10.93 -8.10 -0.34
CA THR A 417 11.46 -8.03 -1.70
C THR A 417 10.47 -7.39 -2.67
N ALA A 418 10.98 -6.75 -3.73
CA ALA A 418 10.20 -6.27 -4.87
C ALA A 418 10.95 -6.55 -6.18
N GLY A 419 10.23 -6.51 -7.31
CA GLY A 419 10.80 -6.75 -8.63
C GLY A 419 11.01 -8.22 -8.98
N GLY A 420 11.23 -8.45 -10.24
CA GLY A 420 11.61 -9.74 -10.80
C GLY A 420 13.13 -9.81 -11.03
N THR A 421 13.60 -9.11 -12.07
CA THR A 421 15.02 -8.96 -12.43
C THR A 421 15.26 -7.50 -12.80
N PRO A 422 16.06 -6.76 -12.02
CA PRO A 422 16.64 -7.15 -10.73
C PRO A 422 15.59 -7.25 -9.62
N LYS A 423 15.82 -8.15 -8.66
CA LYS A 423 15.08 -8.18 -7.40
C LYS A 423 15.71 -7.18 -6.43
N ARG A 424 14.87 -6.47 -5.66
CA ARG A 424 15.29 -5.40 -4.75
C ARG A 424 14.85 -5.69 -3.32
N VAL A 425 15.61 -5.20 -2.38
CA VAL A 425 15.19 -5.05 -0.97
C VAL A 425 14.28 -3.83 -0.90
N ARG A 426 13.08 -4.00 -0.36
CA ARG A 426 12.02 -3.00 -0.31
C ARG A 426 11.61 -2.65 1.10
N PHE A 427 11.38 -1.36 1.31
CA PHE A 427 10.83 -0.77 2.52
C PHE A 427 9.56 0.02 2.19
N LEU A 428 8.56 -0.09 3.06
CA LEU A 428 7.36 0.73 3.08
C LEU A 428 7.30 1.38 4.46
N LEU A 429 7.88 2.56 4.56
CA LEU A 429 8.14 3.23 5.83
C LEU A 429 6.84 3.51 6.60
N PRO A 430 6.81 3.31 7.92
CA PRO A 430 5.70 3.72 8.78
C PRO A 430 5.75 5.24 9.01
N VAL A 431 5.55 6.02 7.94
CA VAL A 431 5.77 7.46 7.88
C VAL A 431 5.02 8.29 8.93
N GLY A 432 3.94 7.74 9.49
CA GLY A 432 3.16 8.40 10.52
C GLY A 432 3.81 8.44 11.90
N VAL A 433 4.84 7.62 12.13
CA VAL A 433 5.44 7.44 13.48
C VAL A 433 6.96 7.34 13.47
N ILE A 434 7.57 7.06 12.32
CA ILE A 434 9.02 6.89 12.19
C ILE A 434 9.74 8.17 12.56
N THR A 435 10.92 8.03 13.16
CA THR A 435 11.84 9.13 13.48
C THR A 435 13.12 9.04 12.65
N VAL A 436 13.93 10.08 12.68
CA VAL A 436 15.25 10.09 12.05
C VAL A 436 16.17 9.07 12.73
N GLU A 437 16.04 8.95 14.05
CA GLU A 437 16.80 8.00 14.87
C GLU A 437 16.46 6.55 14.52
N ASP A 438 15.19 6.22 14.27
CA ASP A 438 14.77 4.89 13.79
C ASP A 438 15.39 4.58 12.42
N ILE A 439 15.43 5.57 11.53
CA ILE A 439 16.05 5.42 10.21
C ILE A 439 17.54 5.14 10.35
N ASP A 440 18.24 5.90 11.20
CA ASP A 440 19.68 5.73 11.43
C ASP A 440 19.99 4.34 12.05
N ALA A 441 19.19 3.89 13.03
CA ALA A 441 19.31 2.57 13.62
C ALA A 441 19.13 1.45 12.58
N VAL A 442 18.12 1.57 11.71
CA VAL A 442 17.88 0.59 10.64
C VAL A 442 19.01 0.59 9.61
N VAL A 443 19.56 1.76 9.24
CA VAL A 443 20.71 1.85 8.32
C VAL A 443 21.94 1.20 8.94
N GLU A 444 22.20 1.36 10.23
CA GLU A 444 23.29 0.68 10.95
C GLU A 444 23.12 -0.84 10.92
N ILE A 445 21.89 -1.34 11.11
CA ILE A 445 21.61 -2.78 11.02
C ILE A 445 21.83 -3.30 9.59
N ILE A 446 21.38 -2.53 8.58
CA ILE A 446 21.64 -2.88 7.17
C ILE A 446 23.14 -2.98 6.92
N GLU A 447 23.93 -2.00 7.37
CA GLU A 447 25.39 -1.98 7.19
C GLU A 447 26.07 -3.20 7.87
N LYS A 448 25.72 -3.48 9.13
CA LYS A 448 26.24 -4.66 9.85
C LYS A 448 25.91 -5.95 9.10
N THR A 449 24.70 -6.07 8.56
CA THR A 449 24.28 -7.25 7.79
C THR A 449 25.05 -7.37 6.49
N LEU A 450 25.34 -6.24 5.78
CA LEU A 450 26.18 -6.23 4.58
C LEU A 450 27.60 -6.73 4.87
N ILE A 451 28.20 -6.35 6.03
CA ILE A 451 29.55 -6.74 6.42
C ILE A 451 29.62 -8.25 6.70
N ILE A 452 28.62 -8.81 7.37
CA ILE A 452 28.58 -10.24 7.72
C ILE A 452 28.37 -11.10 6.47
N ASP A 453 27.70 -10.59 5.46
CA ASP A 453 27.36 -11.33 4.23
C ASP A 453 28.44 -11.24 3.13
N ASN A 454 29.46 -10.41 3.32
CA ASN A 454 30.64 -10.30 2.43
C ASN A 454 31.78 -11.19 2.92
#